data_3fb791f986ba9728153539ef873db808
#
_entry.id   3fb791f986ba9728153539ef873db808
#
_cell.length_a   1.000
_cell.length_b   1.000
_cell.length_c   1.000
_cell.angle_alpha   90.00
_cell.angle_beta   90.00
_cell.angle_gamma   90.00
#
_symmetry.space_group_name_H-M   'P 1'
#
loop_
_entity.id
_entity.type
_entity.pdbx_description
1 polymer ?
#
loop_
_entity_poly.entity_id
_entity_poly.type
_entity_poly.pdbx_seq_one_letter_code
_entity_poly.pdbx_strand_id
1 'polypeptide(L)'
;MIRKIERIFLLSVFLIISVCVSAQDGTYGAYSPYSIFGIGDISKEGTAYNKSMGGVGIASRNNRVINYLNPAAITARDSLSFMADFGLQQSNNVYRQGDVKSAHNTFNIYDFVMTFPIYRSSAFMVGITPFSDVGYDFSSYETDPNIIGNTGNISYDSYGTGSVYQVFFGAGVTFWKRLSLGAEVIYYFGNIDKVTNMDYANSSYRSVNSGTDLSVNGTTGKFGLQYEQKLGGDVSMTLGATYRLGTKMKGYSTNYRYATQENISDTLNFRVDTLGAAKINFAAMIDLIPGFAVTQAL
;
A
#
# COMPACT_ATOMS: atom_id res chain seq x y z
N MET A 1 -0.31 43.48 7.75
CA MET A 1 0.68 42.62 8.40
C MET A 1 0.27 41.14 8.32
N ILE A 2 -0.94 40.77 8.67
CA ILE A 2 -1.50 39.40 8.66
C ILE A 2 -1.37 38.72 7.28
N ARG A 3 -1.76 39.36 6.18
CA ARG A 3 -1.64 38.83 4.81
C ARG A 3 -0.20 38.51 4.35
N LYS A 4 0.81 39.15 4.94
CA LYS A 4 2.22 38.84 4.64
C LYS A 4 2.65 37.59 5.39
N ILE A 5 2.19 37.39 6.61
CA ILE A 5 2.47 36.20 7.43
C ILE A 5 1.80 34.97 6.81
N GLU A 6 0.58 35.07 6.35
CA GLU A 6 -0.14 33.99 5.63
C GLU A 6 0.60 33.56 4.34
N ARG A 7 1.10 34.54 3.56
CA ARG A 7 1.88 34.22 2.35
C ARG A 7 3.22 33.58 2.66
N ILE A 8 3.90 34.00 3.73
CA ILE A 8 5.17 33.39 4.15
C ILE A 8 4.92 31.95 4.66
N PHE A 9 3.84 31.76 5.41
CA PHE A 9 3.44 30.43 5.88
C PHE A 9 3.10 29.49 4.72
N LEU A 10 2.29 29.93 3.75
CA LEU A 10 1.98 29.16 2.55
C LEU A 10 3.24 28.83 1.72
N LEU A 11 4.15 29.78 1.57
CA LEU A 11 5.43 29.56 0.88
C LEU A 11 6.32 28.56 1.63
N SER A 12 6.38 28.61 2.95
CA SER A 12 7.16 27.67 3.75
C SER A 12 6.57 26.25 3.68
N VAL A 13 5.26 26.10 3.71
CA VAL A 13 4.57 24.81 3.53
C VAL A 13 4.84 24.26 2.12
N PHE A 14 4.77 25.10 1.10
CA PHE A 14 5.04 24.68 -0.28
C PHE A 14 6.51 24.26 -0.48
N LEU A 15 7.44 24.94 0.19
CA LEU A 15 8.87 24.62 0.17
C LEU A 15 9.17 23.29 0.89
N ILE A 16 8.50 23.02 2.01
CA ILE A 16 8.62 21.75 2.73
C ILE A 16 8.09 20.60 1.87
N ILE A 17 6.94 20.78 1.20
CA ILE A 17 6.37 19.78 0.30
C ILE A 17 7.31 19.49 -0.87
N SER A 18 7.94 20.52 -1.46
CA SER A 18 8.87 20.34 -2.58
C SER A 18 10.15 19.58 -2.20
N VAL A 19 10.65 19.75 -0.97
CA VAL A 19 11.81 19.01 -0.46
C VAL A 19 11.44 17.54 -0.20
N CYS A 20 10.23 17.26 0.27
CA CYS A 20 9.77 15.88 0.45
C CYS A 20 9.61 15.11 -0.87
N VAL A 21 9.24 15.78 -1.96
CA VAL A 21 9.11 15.15 -3.28
C VAL A 21 10.45 14.78 -3.91
N SER A 22 11.50 15.54 -3.61
CA SER A 22 12.86 15.28 -4.14
C SER A 22 13.62 14.16 -3.41
N ALA A 23 13.12 13.69 -2.26
CA ALA A 23 13.77 12.67 -1.43
C ALA A 23 13.38 11.22 -1.80
N GLN A 24 12.69 11.00 -2.90
CA GLN A 24 12.13 9.67 -3.25
C GLN A 24 13.00 8.79 -4.14
N ASP A 25 14.21 9.18 -4.50
CA ASP A 25 15.15 8.28 -5.15
C ASP A 25 15.72 7.29 -4.13
N GLY A 26 15.18 6.08 -4.14
CA GLY A 26 15.72 4.93 -3.39
C GLY A 26 15.13 4.67 -2.01
N THR A 27 14.07 5.35 -1.58
CA THR A 27 13.44 5.06 -0.29
C THR A 27 12.28 4.06 -0.49
N TYR A 28 12.44 2.86 0.01
CA TYR A 28 11.34 1.89 0.03
C TYR A 28 10.25 2.36 1.00
N GLY A 29 9.00 2.40 0.55
CA GLY A 29 7.83 2.64 1.41
C GLY A 29 7.60 1.52 2.43
N ALA A 30 7.99 0.30 2.07
CA ALA A 30 8.08 -0.87 2.93
C ALA A 30 9.31 -1.69 2.54
N TYR A 31 9.85 -2.47 3.45
CA TYR A 31 10.91 -3.42 3.15
C TYR A 31 10.58 -4.79 3.75
N SER A 32 10.48 -5.78 2.88
CA SER A 32 10.26 -7.17 3.26
C SER A 32 10.76 -8.08 2.15
N PRO A 33 11.65 -9.06 2.43
CA PRO A 33 12.05 -10.05 1.44
C PRO A 33 10.87 -10.86 0.88
N TYR A 34 9.80 -10.99 1.66
CA TYR A 34 8.60 -11.73 1.25
C TYR A 34 7.73 -10.96 0.25
N SER A 35 7.93 -9.65 0.12
CA SER A 35 7.20 -8.81 -0.85
C SER A 35 7.56 -9.09 -2.31
N ILE A 36 8.51 -9.99 -2.58
CA ILE A 36 8.82 -10.51 -3.92
C ILE A 36 7.62 -11.23 -4.55
N PHE A 37 6.72 -11.79 -3.74
CA PHE A 37 5.59 -12.56 -4.24
C PHE A 37 4.37 -11.69 -4.54
N GLY A 38 3.68 -11.98 -5.65
CA GLY A 38 2.42 -11.34 -6.03
C GLY A 38 2.52 -9.83 -6.15
N ILE A 39 1.67 -9.12 -5.42
CA ILE A 39 1.62 -7.64 -5.34
C ILE A 39 2.33 -7.09 -4.10
N GLY A 40 3.12 -7.90 -3.41
CA GLY A 40 3.83 -7.53 -2.20
C GLY A 40 3.06 -7.81 -0.91
N ASP A 41 3.53 -7.19 0.17
CA ASP A 41 2.93 -7.34 1.49
C ASP A 41 1.67 -6.48 1.61
N ILE A 42 0.58 -7.10 2.08
CA ILE A 42 -0.70 -6.42 2.26
C ILE A 42 -0.64 -5.53 3.50
N SER A 43 -0.95 -4.25 3.33
CA SER A 43 -0.99 -3.28 4.40
C SER A 43 -2.19 -3.50 5.31
N LYS A 44 -1.99 -3.33 6.62
CA LYS A 44 -3.09 -3.40 7.59
C LYS A 44 -3.97 -2.16 7.48
N GLU A 45 -5.25 -2.36 7.23
CA GLU A 45 -6.24 -1.29 7.20
C GLU A 45 -6.47 -0.68 8.60
N GLY A 46 -6.92 0.56 8.66
CA GLY A 46 -7.29 1.27 9.87
C GLY A 46 -6.37 2.47 10.18
N THR A 47 -6.95 3.49 10.81
CA THR A 47 -6.24 4.67 11.31
C THR A 47 -5.26 4.29 12.44
N ALA A 48 -4.42 5.23 12.88
CA ALA A 48 -3.52 5.01 14.01
C ALA A 48 -4.27 4.51 15.25
N TYR A 49 -5.48 5.02 15.47
CA TYR A 49 -6.34 4.58 16.58
C TYR A 49 -6.72 3.09 16.45
N ASN A 50 -7.16 2.64 15.27
CA ASN A 50 -7.47 1.23 15.06
C ASN A 50 -6.23 0.33 15.19
N LYS A 51 -5.10 0.75 14.63
CA LYS A 51 -3.83 0.02 14.70
C LYS A 51 -3.31 -0.10 16.14
N SER A 52 -3.44 0.94 16.96
CA SER A 52 -3.05 0.90 18.38
C SER A 52 -3.88 -0.08 19.21
N MET A 53 -5.09 -0.39 18.78
CA MET A 53 -5.98 -1.39 19.39
C MET A 53 -5.89 -2.77 18.71
N GLY A 54 -4.79 -3.06 17.99
CA GLY A 54 -4.61 -4.33 17.31
C GLY A 54 -5.44 -4.50 16.02
N GLY A 55 -5.94 -3.42 15.43
CA GLY A 55 -6.76 -3.45 14.22
C GLY A 55 -8.27 -3.62 14.48
N VAL A 56 -8.69 -3.56 15.72
CA VAL A 56 -10.12 -3.60 16.07
C VAL A 56 -10.79 -2.29 15.68
N GLY A 57 -11.98 -2.37 15.08
CA GLY A 57 -12.68 -1.15 14.66
C GLY A 57 -14.10 -1.37 14.13
N ILE A 58 -14.48 -2.59 13.76
CA ILE A 58 -15.73 -2.84 13.04
C ILE A 58 -16.97 -2.44 13.85
N ALA A 59 -16.95 -2.68 15.17
CA ALA A 59 -18.00 -2.24 16.09
C ALA A 59 -17.65 -0.94 16.83
N SER A 60 -16.44 -0.39 16.65
CA SER A 60 -16.03 0.83 17.36
C SER A 60 -16.79 2.05 16.84
N ARG A 61 -17.46 2.77 17.74
CA ARG A 61 -18.16 4.05 17.49
C ARG A 61 -17.54 5.12 18.38
N ASN A 62 -16.79 6.02 17.78
CA ASN A 62 -16.18 7.13 18.48
C ASN A 62 -16.41 8.42 17.70
N ASN A 63 -16.80 9.48 18.38
CA ASN A 63 -17.07 10.78 17.76
C ASN A 63 -15.82 11.65 17.57
N ARG A 64 -14.65 11.20 18.06
CA ARG A 64 -13.40 11.97 18.03
C ARG A 64 -12.36 11.41 17.05
N VAL A 65 -12.56 10.21 16.51
CA VAL A 65 -11.64 9.55 15.59
C VAL A 65 -12.39 9.03 14.37
N ILE A 66 -11.71 9.04 13.23
CA ILE A 66 -12.23 8.44 12.01
C ILE A 66 -12.04 6.93 12.09
N ASN A 67 -13.09 6.20 11.75
CA ASN A 67 -13.05 4.75 11.63
C ASN A 67 -13.60 4.35 10.26
N TYR A 68 -12.71 4.12 9.29
CA TYR A 68 -13.08 3.71 7.94
C TYR A 68 -13.13 2.19 7.77
N LEU A 69 -12.79 1.41 8.81
CA LEU A 69 -12.93 -0.05 8.77
C LEU A 69 -14.36 -0.49 8.57
N ASN A 70 -15.30 0.29 9.09
CA ASN A 70 -16.72 0.08 8.89
C ASN A 70 -17.36 1.38 8.37
N PRO A 71 -17.88 1.42 7.12
CA PRO A 71 -18.50 2.63 6.58
C PRO A 71 -19.71 3.11 7.35
N ALA A 72 -20.37 2.27 8.16
CA ALA A 72 -21.42 2.69 9.06
C ALA A 72 -20.91 3.51 10.25
N ALA A 73 -19.65 3.32 10.67
CA ALA A 73 -19.06 3.99 11.83
C ALA A 73 -18.88 5.51 11.63
N ILE A 74 -18.79 5.97 10.38
CA ILE A 74 -18.60 7.39 10.06
C ILE A 74 -19.77 8.27 10.55
N THR A 75 -20.92 7.69 10.85
CA THR A 75 -22.07 8.37 11.40
C THR A 75 -22.00 8.64 12.89
N ALA A 76 -20.99 8.11 13.59
CA ALA A 76 -20.83 8.20 15.04
C ALA A 76 -20.41 9.58 15.54
N ARG A 77 -20.05 10.49 14.65
CA ARG A 77 -19.54 11.81 14.98
C ARG A 77 -20.63 12.80 15.38
N ASP A 78 -20.19 13.89 15.99
CA ASP A 78 -21.06 15.01 16.28
C ASP A 78 -21.55 15.66 14.98
N SER A 79 -22.79 16.13 14.98
CA SER A 79 -23.37 16.80 13.82
C SER A 79 -22.55 18.04 13.44
N LEU A 80 -22.29 18.18 12.14
CA LEU A 80 -21.56 19.30 11.54
C LEU A 80 -20.03 19.34 11.80
N SER A 81 -19.43 18.29 12.32
CA SER A 81 -17.97 18.22 12.48
C SER A 81 -17.29 17.64 11.24
N PHE A 82 -16.43 18.42 10.60
CA PHE A 82 -15.42 17.93 9.65
C PHE A 82 -14.30 17.27 10.41
N MET A 83 -13.83 16.13 9.94
CA MET A 83 -12.66 15.45 10.50
C MET A 83 -11.72 15.02 9.38
N ALA A 84 -10.42 15.11 9.65
CA ALA A 84 -9.37 14.60 8.79
C ALA A 84 -8.38 13.79 9.65
N ASP A 85 -7.90 12.69 9.11
CA ASP A 85 -6.86 11.85 9.69
C ASP A 85 -5.72 11.75 8.68
N PHE A 86 -4.49 11.87 9.18
CA PHE A 86 -3.29 11.75 8.39
C PHE A 86 -2.27 10.93 9.15
N GLY A 87 -1.96 9.76 8.65
CA GLY A 87 -1.11 8.80 9.31
C GLY A 87 0.26 8.65 8.66
N LEU A 88 1.30 8.68 9.51
CA LEU A 88 2.68 8.41 9.16
C LEU A 88 3.16 7.17 9.90
N GLN A 89 3.91 6.33 9.26
CA GLN A 89 4.49 5.13 9.85
C GLN A 89 5.98 5.05 9.53
N GLN A 90 6.78 4.85 10.57
CA GLN A 90 8.17 4.47 10.45
C GLN A 90 8.32 3.02 10.94
N SER A 91 9.04 2.21 10.18
CA SER A 91 9.31 0.82 10.54
C SER A 91 10.80 0.55 10.49
N ASN A 92 11.32 -0.07 11.56
CA ASN A 92 12.71 -0.52 11.66
C ASN A 92 12.70 -2.04 11.70
N ASN A 93 13.03 -2.68 10.60
CA ASN A 93 13.02 -4.12 10.46
C ASN A 93 14.44 -4.68 10.47
N VAL A 94 14.64 -5.75 11.22
CA VAL A 94 15.90 -6.48 11.23
C VAL A 94 15.63 -7.91 10.78
N TYR A 95 16.27 -8.29 9.69
CA TYR A 95 16.22 -9.64 9.13
C TYR A 95 17.50 -10.38 9.48
N ARG A 96 17.36 -11.64 9.86
CA ARG A 96 18.50 -12.49 10.20
C ARG A 96 18.33 -13.89 9.59
N GLN A 97 19.39 -14.34 8.93
CA GLN A 97 19.49 -15.70 8.38
C GLN A 97 20.87 -16.25 8.72
N GLY A 98 20.94 -17.18 9.66
CA GLY A 98 22.21 -17.65 10.20
C GLY A 98 22.99 -16.50 10.86
N ASP A 99 24.19 -16.25 10.36
CA ASP A 99 25.07 -15.17 10.82
C ASP A 99 24.89 -13.85 10.04
N VAL A 100 24.17 -13.90 8.93
CA VAL A 100 23.88 -12.69 8.14
C VAL A 100 22.75 -11.92 8.79
N LYS A 101 22.94 -10.62 8.95
CA LYS A 101 21.97 -9.69 9.52
C LYS A 101 21.87 -8.45 8.65
N SER A 102 20.66 -8.08 8.32
CA SER A 102 20.32 -6.86 7.57
C SER A 102 19.31 -6.03 8.34
N ALA A 103 19.46 -4.72 8.35
CA ALA A 103 18.56 -3.78 9.02
C ALA A 103 18.10 -2.71 8.04
N HIS A 104 16.79 -2.54 7.94
CA HIS A 104 16.17 -1.59 7.04
C HIS A 104 15.21 -0.67 7.81
N ASN A 105 15.31 0.60 7.49
CA ASN A 105 14.41 1.64 8.02
C ASN A 105 13.55 2.14 6.86
N THR A 106 12.24 2.09 7.04
CA THR A 106 11.27 2.54 6.04
C THR A 106 10.36 3.59 6.65
N PHE A 107 9.94 4.56 5.83
CA PHE A 107 9.01 5.61 6.20
C PHE A 107 7.91 5.69 5.14
N ASN A 108 6.65 5.64 5.57
CA ASN A 108 5.50 5.65 4.66
C ASN A 108 4.35 6.47 5.22
N ILE A 109 3.56 7.06 4.32
CA ILE A 109 2.24 7.62 4.62
C ILE A 109 1.26 6.46 4.50
N TYR A 110 0.58 6.10 5.61
CA TYR A 110 -0.29 4.93 5.60
C TYR A 110 -1.78 5.25 5.52
N ASP A 111 -2.20 6.48 5.78
CA ASP A 111 -3.56 6.92 5.48
C ASP A 111 -3.68 8.43 5.32
N PHE A 112 -4.66 8.82 4.54
CA PHE A 112 -5.22 10.15 4.48
C PHE A 112 -6.72 9.99 4.27
N VAL A 113 -7.50 10.30 5.30
CA VAL A 113 -8.95 10.11 5.31
C VAL A 113 -9.66 11.36 5.79
N MET A 114 -10.69 11.77 5.08
CA MET A 114 -11.55 12.89 5.45
C MET A 114 -12.99 12.44 5.55
N THR A 115 -13.70 13.01 6.52
CA THR A 115 -15.12 12.77 6.69
C THR A 115 -15.89 14.07 6.80
N PHE A 116 -17.04 14.11 6.16
CA PHE A 116 -17.88 15.30 6.04
C PHE A 116 -19.30 14.97 6.50
N PRO A 117 -19.95 15.88 7.25
CA PRO A 117 -21.36 15.75 7.55
C PRO A 117 -22.20 16.10 6.31
N ILE A 118 -23.27 15.35 6.09
CA ILE A 118 -24.31 15.71 5.13
C ILE A 118 -25.49 16.28 5.90
N TYR A 119 -25.91 15.55 6.92
CA TYR A 119 -27.03 15.90 7.78
C TYR A 119 -26.83 15.25 9.16
N ARG A 120 -27.70 15.56 10.14
CA ARG A 120 -27.55 15.14 11.56
C ARG A 120 -27.23 13.66 11.78
N SER A 121 -27.67 12.78 10.89
CA SER A 121 -27.52 11.33 10.99
C SER A 121 -26.79 10.71 9.80
N SER A 122 -26.24 11.52 8.91
CA SER A 122 -25.58 11.04 7.69
C SER A 122 -24.25 11.74 7.46
N ALA A 123 -23.35 11.00 6.88
CA ALA A 123 -21.99 11.45 6.60
C ALA A 123 -21.44 10.76 5.35
N PHE A 124 -20.45 11.38 4.73
CA PHE A 124 -19.63 10.75 3.75
C PHE A 124 -18.15 10.82 4.13
N MET A 125 -17.37 9.93 3.56
CA MET A 125 -15.92 9.89 3.70
C MET A 125 -15.25 9.70 2.36
N VAL A 126 -14.05 10.21 2.27
CA VAL A 126 -13.12 9.96 1.17
C VAL A 126 -11.74 9.73 1.75
N GLY A 127 -10.99 8.81 1.18
CA GLY A 127 -9.64 8.56 1.66
C GLY A 127 -8.79 7.84 0.62
N ILE A 128 -7.48 7.89 0.87
CA ILE A 128 -6.47 7.15 0.15
C ILE A 128 -5.57 6.46 1.17
N THR A 129 -5.34 5.16 0.97
CA THR A 129 -4.45 4.37 1.82
C THR A 129 -3.66 3.38 0.97
N PRO A 130 -2.45 2.97 1.38
CA PRO A 130 -1.77 1.87 0.73
C PRO A 130 -2.55 0.57 0.97
N PHE A 131 -2.65 -0.25 -0.07
CA PHE A 131 -3.24 -1.59 -0.02
C PHE A 131 -2.16 -2.65 0.08
N SER A 132 -1.09 -2.54 -0.73
CA SER A 132 0.08 -3.41 -0.63
C SER A 132 1.32 -2.67 -1.07
N ASP A 133 2.46 -3.10 -0.54
CA ASP A 133 3.76 -2.51 -0.80
C ASP A 133 4.77 -3.58 -1.19
N VAL A 134 5.60 -3.27 -2.18
CA VAL A 134 6.76 -4.05 -2.59
C VAL A 134 8.02 -3.26 -2.26
N GLY A 135 8.92 -3.90 -1.53
CA GLY A 135 10.22 -3.32 -1.23
C GLY A 135 11.18 -4.43 -0.81
N TYR A 136 12.08 -4.80 -1.70
CA TYR A 136 13.16 -5.75 -1.41
C TYR A 136 14.38 -5.45 -2.26
N ASP A 137 15.53 -5.78 -1.71
CA ASP A 137 16.81 -5.66 -2.38
C ASP A 137 17.74 -6.70 -1.73
N PHE A 138 18.12 -7.71 -2.49
CA PHE A 138 19.02 -8.75 -2.02
C PHE A 138 19.86 -9.33 -3.16
N SER A 139 21.07 -9.73 -2.81
CA SER A 139 22.01 -10.39 -3.70
C SER A 139 22.13 -11.86 -3.32
N SER A 140 22.26 -12.69 -4.32
CA SER A 140 22.58 -14.12 -4.18
C SER A 140 23.66 -14.52 -5.18
N TYR A 141 24.34 -15.63 -4.91
CA TYR A 141 25.40 -16.13 -5.77
C TYR A 141 25.05 -17.54 -6.24
N GLU A 142 25.49 -17.86 -7.47
CA GLU A 142 25.38 -19.22 -7.97
C GLU A 142 26.25 -20.18 -7.12
N THR A 143 25.68 -21.30 -6.79
CA THR A 143 26.36 -22.32 -5.94
C THR A 143 26.64 -23.64 -6.64
N ASP A 144 26.11 -23.82 -7.87
CA ASP A 144 26.35 -25.04 -8.63
C ASP A 144 27.78 -25.06 -9.22
N PRO A 145 28.68 -26.01 -8.78
CA PRO A 145 30.04 -26.09 -9.28
C PRO A 145 30.13 -26.33 -10.79
N ASN A 146 29.17 -27.00 -11.40
CA ASN A 146 29.15 -27.23 -12.84
C ASN A 146 28.90 -25.95 -13.64
N ILE A 147 28.12 -25.07 -13.11
CA ILE A 147 27.87 -23.78 -13.73
C ILE A 147 29.08 -22.87 -13.52
N ILE A 148 29.53 -22.72 -12.29
CA ILE A 148 30.68 -21.87 -11.92
C ILE A 148 31.94 -22.28 -12.68
N GLY A 149 32.17 -23.59 -12.84
CA GLY A 149 33.34 -24.12 -13.56
C GLY A 149 33.43 -23.70 -15.03
N ASN A 150 32.29 -23.42 -15.66
CA ASN A 150 32.22 -23.01 -17.05
C ASN A 150 32.10 -21.47 -17.22
N THR A 151 31.37 -20.80 -16.33
CA THR A 151 31.00 -19.38 -16.49
C THR A 151 31.74 -18.45 -15.54
N GLY A 152 32.46 -18.98 -14.53
CA GLY A 152 32.93 -18.21 -13.39
C GLY A 152 31.81 -17.90 -12.40
N ASN A 153 32.10 -17.07 -11.41
CA ASN A 153 31.14 -16.68 -10.42
C ASN A 153 30.00 -15.85 -11.06
N ILE A 154 28.77 -16.13 -10.66
CA ILE A 154 27.60 -15.41 -11.10
C ILE A 154 26.94 -14.81 -9.87
N SER A 155 26.62 -13.51 -9.91
CA SER A 155 25.78 -12.83 -8.93
C SER A 155 24.40 -12.54 -9.51
N TYR A 156 23.39 -12.66 -8.65
CA TYR A 156 22.02 -12.30 -8.93
C TYR A 156 21.62 -11.19 -7.99
N ASP A 157 21.40 -9.99 -8.50
CA ASP A 157 20.90 -8.85 -7.74
C ASP A 157 19.42 -8.68 -8.06
N SER A 158 18.57 -8.95 -7.07
CA SER A 158 17.12 -8.87 -7.21
C SER A 158 16.55 -7.76 -6.35
N TYR A 159 15.89 -6.81 -6.98
CA TYR A 159 15.22 -5.72 -6.29
C TYR A 159 13.83 -5.47 -6.85
N GLY A 160 12.96 -5.01 -6.00
CA GLY A 160 11.60 -4.65 -6.37
C GLY A 160 11.11 -3.47 -5.57
N THR A 161 10.30 -2.66 -6.21
CA THR A 161 9.70 -1.47 -5.61
C THR A 161 8.31 -1.24 -6.20
N GLY A 162 7.51 -0.50 -5.47
CA GLY A 162 6.17 -0.11 -5.91
C GLY A 162 5.10 -0.38 -4.88
N SER A 163 3.94 0.20 -5.11
CA SER A 163 2.81 0.09 -4.19
C SER A 163 1.50 0.06 -4.95
N VAL A 164 0.54 -0.64 -4.39
CA VAL A 164 -0.86 -0.56 -4.79
C VAL A 164 -1.61 0.25 -3.75
N TYR A 165 -2.24 1.31 -4.18
CA TYR A 165 -3.06 2.17 -3.34
C TYR A 165 -4.54 1.84 -3.52
N GLN A 166 -5.34 2.17 -2.51
CA GLN A 166 -6.79 2.19 -2.59
C GLN A 166 -7.31 3.60 -2.30
N VAL A 167 -8.12 4.10 -3.22
CA VAL A 167 -8.95 5.29 -3.01
C VAL A 167 -10.36 4.81 -2.75
N PHE A 168 -10.99 5.36 -1.75
CA PHE A 168 -12.35 4.99 -1.40
C PHE A 168 -13.23 6.21 -1.16
N PHE A 169 -14.49 6.02 -1.50
CA PHE A 169 -15.57 6.94 -1.21
C PHE A 169 -16.71 6.18 -0.56
N GLY A 170 -17.11 6.62 0.62
CA GLY A 170 -18.15 5.97 1.40
C GLY A 170 -19.17 6.96 1.95
N ALA A 171 -20.36 6.45 2.18
CA ALA A 171 -21.45 7.17 2.84
C ALA A 171 -22.13 6.30 3.89
N GLY A 172 -22.64 6.93 4.92
CA GLY A 172 -23.34 6.24 5.99
C GLY A 172 -24.53 7.07 6.49
N VAL A 173 -25.52 6.34 7.01
CA VAL A 173 -26.72 6.91 7.60
C VAL A 173 -27.14 6.14 8.84
N THR A 174 -27.59 6.85 9.87
CA THR A 174 -28.10 6.26 11.10
C THR A 174 -29.61 6.42 11.17
N PHE A 175 -30.31 5.31 11.35
CA PHE A 175 -31.75 5.21 11.56
C PHE A 175 -32.08 5.04 13.04
N TRP A 176 -33.14 5.68 13.49
CA TRP A 176 -33.67 5.57 14.87
C TRP A 176 -32.60 5.76 15.97
N LYS A 177 -31.52 6.47 15.68
CA LYS A 177 -30.36 6.68 16.58
C LYS A 177 -29.66 5.42 17.07
N ARG A 178 -29.94 4.26 16.48
CA ARG A 178 -29.41 2.95 16.92
C ARG A 178 -28.81 2.13 15.79
N LEU A 179 -29.44 2.13 14.62
CA LEU A 179 -29.02 1.34 13.47
C LEU A 179 -28.30 2.23 12.47
N SER A 180 -27.05 1.95 12.21
CA SER A 180 -26.23 2.65 11.21
C SER A 180 -25.93 1.71 10.06
N LEU A 181 -26.14 2.18 8.85
CA LEU A 181 -25.80 1.51 7.61
C LEU A 181 -24.80 2.37 6.84
N GLY A 182 -23.86 1.72 6.18
CA GLY A 182 -22.88 2.40 5.34
C GLY A 182 -22.53 1.57 4.11
N ALA A 183 -22.13 2.26 3.07
CA ALA A 183 -21.60 1.66 1.86
C ALA A 183 -20.38 2.45 1.39
N GLU A 184 -19.46 1.76 0.76
CA GLU A 184 -18.19 2.30 0.30
C GLU A 184 -17.83 1.68 -1.03
N VAL A 185 -17.37 2.49 -1.97
CA VAL A 185 -16.75 2.05 -3.22
C VAL A 185 -15.25 2.27 -3.10
N ILE A 186 -14.49 1.26 -3.45
CA ILE A 186 -13.03 1.23 -3.34
C ILE A 186 -12.46 1.01 -4.74
N TYR A 187 -11.50 1.84 -5.13
CA TYR A 187 -10.74 1.70 -6.36
C TYR A 187 -9.28 1.45 -6.02
N TYR A 188 -8.74 0.32 -6.50
CA TYR A 188 -7.34 -0.06 -6.39
C TYR A 188 -6.58 0.39 -7.63
N PHE A 189 -5.37 0.91 -7.44
CA PHE A 189 -4.46 1.26 -8.53
C PHE A 189 -3.02 1.27 -8.05
N GLY A 190 -2.09 0.92 -8.93
CA GLY A 190 -0.67 0.96 -8.60
C GLY A 190 0.21 0.33 -9.65
N ASN A 191 1.51 0.57 -9.49
CA ASN A 191 2.56 -0.01 -10.32
C ASN A 191 3.60 -0.68 -9.42
N ILE A 192 4.11 -1.79 -9.89
CA ILE A 192 5.13 -2.59 -9.21
C ILE A 192 6.20 -2.96 -10.23
N ASP A 193 7.44 -2.63 -9.90
CA ASP A 193 8.60 -2.91 -10.72
C ASP A 193 9.47 -3.95 -10.00
N LYS A 194 9.80 -5.03 -10.71
CA LYS A 194 10.64 -6.11 -10.20
C LYS A 194 11.77 -6.36 -11.20
N VAL A 195 13.00 -6.32 -10.74
CA VAL A 195 14.19 -6.45 -11.59
C VAL A 195 15.12 -7.47 -10.99
N THR A 196 15.71 -8.27 -11.85
CA THR A 196 16.79 -9.19 -11.50
C THR A 196 17.94 -9.02 -12.49
N ASN A 197 19.08 -8.63 -11.99
CA ASN A 197 20.34 -8.56 -12.73
C ASN A 197 21.12 -9.83 -12.49
N MET A 198 21.62 -10.41 -13.55
CA MET A 198 22.53 -11.55 -13.51
C MET A 198 23.88 -11.09 -14.07
N ASP A 199 24.87 -11.00 -13.21
CA ASP A 199 26.22 -10.52 -13.56
C ASP A 199 27.22 -11.65 -13.51
N TYR A 200 28.01 -11.75 -14.59
CA TYR A 200 29.08 -12.75 -14.74
C TYR A 200 30.43 -12.14 -14.41
N ALA A 201 31.18 -12.77 -13.54
CA ALA A 201 32.56 -12.37 -13.24
C ALA A 201 33.48 -12.53 -14.45
N ASN A 202 33.17 -13.42 -15.36
CA ASN A 202 33.91 -13.64 -16.57
C ASN A 202 33.41 -12.71 -17.69
N SER A 203 34.26 -11.80 -18.14
CA SER A 203 33.96 -10.81 -19.18
C SER A 203 33.59 -11.40 -20.56
N SER A 204 33.83 -12.70 -20.76
CA SER A 204 33.37 -13.39 -21.99
C SER A 204 31.87 -13.60 -22.05
N TYR A 205 31.18 -13.48 -20.93
CA TYR A 205 29.72 -13.58 -20.83
C TYR A 205 29.12 -12.19 -20.65
N ARG A 206 27.91 -12.02 -21.16
CA ARG A 206 27.16 -10.77 -21.03
C ARG A 206 26.23 -10.84 -19.82
N SER A 207 26.24 -9.80 -19.01
CA SER A 207 25.27 -9.65 -17.94
C SER A 207 23.85 -9.55 -18.51
N VAL A 208 22.89 -10.12 -17.80
CA VAL A 208 21.49 -10.15 -18.21
C VAL A 208 20.64 -9.39 -17.19
N ASN A 209 19.92 -8.40 -17.68
CA ASN A 209 18.91 -7.69 -16.90
C ASN A 209 17.52 -8.20 -17.30
N SER A 210 16.74 -8.62 -16.34
CA SER A 210 15.37 -9.10 -16.53
C SER A 210 14.44 -8.35 -15.59
N GLY A 211 13.38 -7.76 -16.11
CA GLY A 211 12.42 -7.02 -15.32
C GLY A 211 10.99 -7.33 -15.68
N THR A 212 10.11 -7.03 -14.72
CA THR A 212 8.67 -7.13 -14.85
C THR A 212 8.02 -5.89 -14.25
N ASP A 213 7.39 -5.11 -15.10
CA ASP A 213 6.59 -3.96 -14.71
C ASP A 213 5.13 -4.39 -14.66
N LEU A 214 4.53 -4.30 -13.50
CA LEU A 214 3.17 -4.73 -13.23
C LEU A 214 2.30 -3.52 -12.90
N SER A 215 1.33 -3.20 -13.76
CA SER A 215 0.31 -2.19 -13.49
C SER A 215 -0.99 -2.87 -13.09
N VAL A 216 -1.56 -2.47 -11.94
CA VAL A 216 -2.72 -3.12 -11.33
C VAL A 216 -3.84 -2.11 -11.12
N ASN A 217 -5.08 -2.50 -11.43
CA ASN A 217 -6.28 -1.75 -11.08
C ASN A 217 -7.45 -2.68 -10.74
N GLY A 218 -8.41 -2.17 -9.98
CA GLY A 218 -9.58 -2.93 -9.60
C GLY A 218 -10.60 -2.07 -8.85
N THR A 219 -11.85 -2.50 -8.85
CA THR A 219 -12.92 -1.81 -8.12
C THR A 219 -13.72 -2.80 -7.32
N THR A 220 -14.03 -2.46 -6.07
CA THR A 220 -14.90 -3.26 -5.20
C THR A 220 -15.81 -2.38 -4.37
N GLY A 221 -16.76 -3.01 -3.68
CA GLY A 221 -17.65 -2.34 -2.73
C GLY A 221 -17.55 -2.98 -1.36
N LYS A 222 -17.72 -2.18 -0.32
CA LYS A 222 -17.81 -2.63 1.07
C LYS A 222 -19.07 -2.07 1.70
N PHE A 223 -19.80 -2.92 2.40
CA PHE A 223 -21.00 -2.57 3.15
C PHE A 223 -20.73 -2.71 4.64
N GLY A 224 -21.31 -1.83 5.42
CA GLY A 224 -21.18 -1.82 6.86
C GLY A 224 -22.51 -1.68 7.57
N LEU A 225 -22.59 -2.31 8.72
CA LEU A 225 -23.72 -2.23 9.62
C LEU A 225 -23.21 -2.07 11.05
N GLN A 226 -23.83 -1.18 11.81
CA GLN A 226 -23.64 -1.09 13.26
C GLN A 226 -24.99 -0.93 13.96
N TYR A 227 -25.14 -1.63 15.07
CA TYR A 227 -26.30 -1.51 15.94
C TYR A 227 -25.85 -1.19 17.35
N GLU A 228 -26.32 -0.06 17.88
CA GLU A 228 -25.99 0.42 19.21
C GLU A 228 -27.20 0.23 20.14
N GLN A 229 -26.98 -0.43 21.28
CA GLN A 229 -27.97 -0.63 22.32
C GLN A 229 -27.45 -0.08 23.66
N LYS A 230 -28.18 0.80 24.26
CA LYS A 230 -27.93 1.22 25.65
C LYS A 230 -28.47 0.18 26.59
N LEU A 231 -27.61 -0.34 27.48
CA LEU A 231 -27.92 -1.40 28.44
C LEU A 231 -28.37 -0.86 29.81
N GLY A 232 -28.09 0.43 30.07
CA GLY A 232 -28.43 1.10 31.31
C GLY A 232 -27.25 1.86 31.92
N GLY A 233 -27.53 2.96 32.61
CA GLY A 233 -26.48 3.88 33.08
C GLY A 233 -25.66 4.41 31.92
N ASP A 234 -24.35 4.42 32.06
CA ASP A 234 -23.40 4.88 31.04
C ASP A 234 -22.86 3.73 30.13
N VAL A 235 -23.48 2.53 30.22
CA VAL A 235 -23.03 1.36 29.46
C VAL A 235 -23.83 1.25 28.18
N SER A 236 -23.12 1.17 27.05
CA SER A 236 -23.65 0.87 25.73
C SER A 236 -22.92 -0.29 25.09
N MET A 237 -23.63 -1.07 24.31
CA MET A 237 -23.09 -2.18 23.51
C MET A 237 -23.30 -1.87 22.04
N THR A 238 -22.26 -2.03 21.23
CA THR A 238 -22.33 -1.88 19.78
C THR A 238 -21.97 -3.19 19.11
N LEU A 239 -22.84 -3.66 18.23
CA LEU A 239 -22.57 -4.76 17.31
C LEU A 239 -22.21 -4.20 15.94
N GLY A 240 -21.16 -4.70 15.34
CA GLY A 240 -20.70 -4.26 14.03
C GLY A 240 -20.48 -5.43 13.08
N ALA A 241 -20.87 -5.23 11.82
CA ALA A 241 -20.60 -6.17 10.74
C ALA A 241 -20.18 -5.42 9.48
N THR A 242 -19.27 -6.01 8.72
CA THR A 242 -18.88 -5.52 7.40
C THR A 242 -18.83 -6.66 6.40
N TYR A 243 -19.17 -6.35 5.17
CA TYR A 243 -19.05 -7.27 4.05
C TYR A 243 -18.40 -6.56 2.86
N ARG A 244 -17.31 -7.13 2.34
CA ARG A 244 -16.62 -6.65 1.14
C ARG A 244 -16.89 -7.60 -0.01
N LEU A 245 -17.26 -7.04 -1.15
CA LEU A 245 -17.46 -7.79 -2.37
C LEU A 245 -16.11 -8.33 -2.86
N GLY A 246 -16.11 -9.55 -3.39
CA GLY A 246 -14.95 -10.06 -4.12
C GLY A 246 -14.75 -9.27 -5.42
N THR A 247 -13.50 -9.05 -5.80
CA THR A 247 -13.17 -8.42 -7.08
C THR A 247 -11.93 -9.04 -7.69
N LYS A 248 -11.88 -8.99 -9.00
CA LYS A 248 -10.73 -9.40 -9.80
C LYS A 248 -9.93 -8.17 -10.19
N MET A 249 -8.70 -8.09 -9.73
CA MET A 249 -7.80 -7.04 -10.18
C MET A 249 -7.39 -7.31 -11.62
N LYS A 250 -7.35 -6.27 -12.41
CA LYS A 250 -6.95 -6.27 -13.83
C LYS A 250 -5.68 -5.45 -13.98
N GLY A 251 -4.98 -5.64 -15.09
CA GLY A 251 -3.81 -4.82 -15.37
C GLY A 251 -2.99 -5.33 -16.53
N TYR A 252 -1.75 -4.82 -16.58
CA TYR A 252 -0.78 -5.16 -17.61
C TYR A 252 0.51 -5.59 -16.94
N SER A 253 1.11 -6.65 -17.46
CA SER A 253 2.46 -7.06 -17.12
C SER A 253 3.34 -6.87 -18.35
N THR A 254 4.40 -6.10 -18.20
CA THR A 254 5.42 -5.92 -19.22
C THR A 254 6.68 -6.63 -18.75
N ASN A 255 7.03 -7.71 -19.40
CA ASN A 255 8.27 -8.42 -19.12
C ASN A 255 9.31 -8.02 -20.14
N TYR A 256 10.50 -7.70 -19.68
CA TYR A 256 11.64 -7.38 -20.54
C TYR A 256 12.88 -8.15 -20.09
N ARG A 257 13.74 -8.41 -21.04
CA ARG A 257 15.05 -9.01 -20.82
C ARG A 257 16.02 -8.45 -21.84
N TYR A 258 17.17 -7.98 -21.37
CA TYR A 258 18.25 -7.53 -22.25
C TYR A 258 19.60 -7.95 -21.69
N ALA A 259 20.57 -8.12 -22.59
CA ALA A 259 21.94 -8.42 -22.23
C ALA A 259 22.78 -7.14 -22.33
N THR A 260 23.60 -6.90 -21.34
CA THR A 260 24.57 -5.80 -21.28
C THR A 260 25.97 -6.36 -21.26
N GLN A 261 26.94 -5.68 -21.88
CA GLN A 261 28.36 -6.00 -21.75
C GLN A 261 29.06 -4.81 -21.12
N GLU A 262 29.53 -4.97 -19.92
CA GLU A 262 30.50 -4.05 -19.31
C GLU A 262 31.86 -4.25 -19.98
N ASN A 263 32.56 -3.18 -20.30
CA ASN A 263 33.90 -3.14 -20.88
C ASN A 263 34.01 -3.28 -22.41
N ILE A 264 33.31 -2.42 -23.12
CA ILE A 264 33.91 -1.83 -24.30
C ILE A 264 34.07 -0.37 -23.98
N SER A 265 35.31 0.08 -23.80
CA SER A 265 35.67 1.47 -23.59
C SER A 265 35.44 2.23 -24.91
N ASP A 266 34.22 2.48 -25.25
CA ASP A 266 33.80 3.53 -26.18
C ASP A 266 32.27 3.53 -26.25
N THR A 267 31.66 4.54 -25.73
CA THR A 267 30.44 5.28 -26.12
C THR A 267 29.32 4.56 -26.92
N LEU A 268 29.36 3.29 -27.12
CA LEU A 268 28.31 2.49 -27.70
C LEU A 268 27.77 1.52 -26.65
N ASN A 269 26.85 2.03 -25.81
CA ASN A 269 25.91 1.16 -25.12
C ASN A 269 25.08 0.44 -26.19
N PHE A 270 25.64 -0.66 -26.71
CA PHE A 270 24.87 -1.57 -27.52
C PHE A 270 23.86 -2.23 -26.63
N ARG A 271 22.66 -1.69 -26.62
CA ARG A 271 21.45 -2.36 -26.24
C ARG A 271 21.23 -3.48 -27.26
N VAL A 272 21.94 -4.59 -27.08
CA VAL A 272 21.83 -5.75 -27.95
C VAL A 272 20.58 -6.50 -27.55
N ASP A 273 19.55 -6.34 -28.34
CA ASP A 273 18.30 -7.06 -28.39
C ASP A 273 17.49 -7.10 -27.10
N THR A 274 16.38 -6.44 -27.14
CA THR A 274 15.21 -6.76 -26.30
C THR A 274 14.81 -8.19 -26.61
N LEU A 275 15.29 -9.14 -25.81
CA LEU A 275 15.01 -10.58 -25.99
C LEU A 275 13.52 -10.94 -25.85
N GLY A 276 12.66 -9.94 -25.75
CA GLY A 276 11.21 -9.99 -25.75
C GLY A 276 10.62 -9.09 -24.68
N ALA A 277 10.06 -7.97 -25.07
CA ALA A 277 9.09 -7.25 -24.25
C ALA A 277 7.71 -7.76 -24.66
N ALA A 278 7.09 -8.57 -23.82
CA ALA A 278 5.72 -9.00 -24.02
C ALA A 278 4.82 -8.23 -23.06
N LYS A 279 3.93 -7.42 -23.60
CA LYS A 279 2.87 -6.80 -22.81
C LYS A 279 1.71 -7.77 -22.70
N ILE A 280 1.54 -8.37 -21.53
CA ILE A 280 0.48 -9.34 -21.27
C ILE A 280 -0.65 -8.64 -20.55
N ASN A 281 -1.84 -8.64 -21.18
CA ASN A 281 -3.06 -8.21 -20.52
C ASN A 281 -3.56 -9.37 -19.64
N PHE A 282 -3.53 -9.20 -18.30
CA PHE A 282 -4.06 -10.20 -17.39
C PHE A 282 -5.38 -9.73 -16.80
N ALA A 283 -6.44 -10.50 -17.03
CA ALA A 283 -7.72 -10.33 -16.35
C ALA A 283 -7.76 -11.35 -15.23
N ALA A 284 -7.52 -10.96 -14.00
CA ALA A 284 -7.62 -11.81 -12.81
C ALA A 284 -6.34 -12.55 -12.38
N MET A 285 -5.25 -11.81 -12.24
CA MET A 285 -4.07 -12.37 -11.57
C MET A 285 -4.23 -12.42 -10.04
N ILE A 286 -5.17 -11.63 -9.50
CA ILE A 286 -5.40 -11.53 -8.06
C ILE A 286 -6.91 -11.46 -7.82
N ASP A 287 -7.44 -12.52 -7.22
CA ASP A 287 -8.82 -12.56 -6.75
C ASP A 287 -8.88 -12.09 -5.29
N LEU A 288 -9.54 -10.96 -5.06
CA LEU A 288 -9.90 -10.57 -3.70
C LEU A 288 -11.17 -11.30 -3.30
N ILE A 289 -11.02 -12.25 -2.38
CA ILE A 289 -12.13 -13.04 -1.85
C ILE A 289 -13.09 -12.11 -1.09
N PRO A 290 -14.43 -12.34 -1.15
CA PRO A 290 -15.38 -11.62 -0.33
C PRO A 290 -15.04 -11.74 1.16
N GLY A 291 -14.94 -10.62 1.84
CA GLY A 291 -14.62 -10.57 3.27
C GLY A 291 -15.87 -10.27 4.11
N PHE A 292 -16.10 -11.06 5.14
CA PHE A 292 -17.12 -10.81 6.16
C PHE A 292 -16.48 -10.71 7.54
N ALA A 293 -16.78 -9.66 8.27
CA ALA A 293 -16.28 -9.49 9.62
C ALA A 293 -17.39 -8.99 10.56
N VAL A 294 -17.46 -9.58 11.73
CA VAL A 294 -18.39 -9.22 12.80
C VAL A 294 -17.60 -9.01 14.08
N THR A 295 -17.87 -7.93 14.77
CA THR A 295 -17.30 -7.68 16.11
C THR A 295 -18.34 -7.10 17.06
N GLN A 296 -18.05 -7.20 18.35
CA GLN A 296 -18.81 -6.61 19.44
C GLN A 296 -17.89 -5.67 20.22
N ALA A 297 -18.38 -4.49 20.55
CA ALA A 297 -17.74 -3.54 21.45
C ALA A 297 -18.67 -3.18 22.61
N LEU A 298 -18.13 -3.13 23.81
CA LEU A 298 -18.80 -2.76 25.06
C LEU A 298 -18.27 -1.43 25.55
#